data_1e6e385b11e88bfbe402e2e90451ab8d
#
_entry.id   1e6e385b11e88bfbe402e2e90451ab8d
#
_cell.length_a   1.000
_cell.length_b   1.000
_cell.length_c   1.000
_cell.angle_alpha   90.00
_cell.angle_beta   90.00
_cell.angle_gamma   90.00
#
_symmetry.space_group_name_H-M   'P 1'
#
loop_
_entity.id
_entity.type
_entity.pdbx_description
1 polymer ?
#
loop_
_entity_poly.entity_id
_entity_poly.type
_entity_poly.pdbx_seq_one_letter_code
_entity_poly.pdbx_strand_id
1 'polypeptide(L)'
;MIQKYTHLVPLLQLILLMGSLEAGCPVYLTISLTGKTQQDAFLEINWGPNCYGPPQWVGIYSQDPTISNFQPDLRINGIFNTTGKMLTPIKLGKLRFPGGWNKQDSGDQTATQYPTGKCLPHYVASYNGTELLTVDCLKIQPNWMNQIKHVDRMQLKDTFLPGTHASGAVLGSSTKSNSILVRDYLVAQQLDVWSQLVFGIRYLDFSIGYKNMNTEKDADNFWIANENMLITPLLGVLRDVRQFVKRSAEMVVLDFSSFPIGFYKHPEIYSSLFRLLRQELGDEAYRRNVSKDENCANRNFRELLLQKRHLVILFPTQELPYPEKESNMLCPPWQRFSTSFMNISQTLDYMRLLFSRKPDSPVRNVGWIFTAVRSMEQTLNAHQLQTSKERAAVLNPKVNKWLKGPWGNNANVVAMDYFSNTNIVDLAIQVNARKAFIMANNDYINLEIFNLN
;
A
#
# COMPACT_ATOMS: atom_id res chain seq x y z
N MET A 1 -34.89 34.17 18.46
CA MET A 1 -34.82 32.75 18.96
C MET A 1 -34.61 31.76 17.81
N ILE A 2 -33.97 32.15 16.70
CA ILE A 2 -33.76 31.29 15.50
C ILE A 2 -32.27 31.02 15.24
N GLN A 3 -31.37 31.61 16.02
CA GLN A 3 -29.91 31.53 15.73
C GLN A 3 -29.16 30.38 16.44
N LYS A 4 -29.86 29.47 17.15
CA LYS A 4 -29.22 28.34 17.88
C LYS A 4 -29.22 26.98 17.15
N TYR A 5 -29.80 26.89 15.96
CA TYR A 5 -29.93 25.58 15.27
C TYR A 5 -29.00 25.39 14.07
N THR A 6 -28.27 26.42 13.63
CA THR A 6 -27.37 26.34 12.45
C THR A 6 -26.06 25.57 12.74
N HIS A 7 -25.70 25.37 14.01
CA HIS A 7 -24.49 24.60 14.37
C HIS A 7 -24.72 23.08 14.60
N LEU A 8 -25.96 22.65 14.67
CA LEU A 8 -26.33 21.24 14.91
C LEU A 8 -26.31 20.39 13.61
N VAL A 9 -26.53 21.01 12.45
CA VAL A 9 -26.61 20.29 11.18
C VAL A 9 -25.24 19.73 10.74
N PRO A 10 -24.11 20.47 10.80
CA PRO A 10 -22.80 19.90 10.48
C PRO A 10 -22.33 18.88 11.51
N LEU A 11 -22.72 19.03 12.80
CA LEU A 11 -22.39 18.06 13.83
C LEU A 11 -23.15 16.74 13.65
N LEU A 12 -24.42 16.81 13.24
CA LEU A 12 -25.23 15.62 12.91
C LEU A 12 -24.74 14.92 11.65
N GLN A 13 -24.28 15.66 10.62
CA GLN A 13 -23.61 15.08 9.46
C GLN A 13 -22.26 14.48 9.80
N LEU A 14 -21.50 15.07 10.74
CA LEU A 14 -20.25 14.51 11.26
C LEU A 14 -20.50 13.19 12.01
N ILE A 15 -21.58 13.12 12.79
CA ILE A 15 -22.00 11.90 13.52
C ILE A 15 -22.49 10.84 12.53
N LEU A 16 -23.18 11.21 11.45
CA LEU A 16 -23.60 10.28 10.38
C LEU A 16 -22.45 9.80 9.51
N LEU A 17 -21.36 10.57 9.40
CA LEU A 17 -20.11 10.18 8.73
C LEU A 17 -19.12 9.47 9.68
N MET A 18 -19.31 9.58 10.99
CA MET A 18 -18.54 8.86 12.02
C MET A 18 -18.97 7.40 12.19
N GLY A 19 -19.58 6.85 11.20
CA GLY A 19 -19.97 5.45 11.13
C GLY A 19 -21.49 5.35 11.32
N SER A 20 -22.18 4.92 10.33
CA SER A 20 -23.19 3.91 10.59
C SER A 20 -22.51 2.96 11.58
N LEU A 21 -22.99 2.91 12.82
CA LEU A 21 -22.81 1.75 13.68
C LEU A 21 -23.39 0.60 12.85
N GLU A 22 -22.52 -0.01 12.01
CA GLU A 22 -22.88 -1.24 11.36
C GLU A 22 -23.16 -2.20 12.49
N ALA A 23 -24.45 -2.42 12.71
CA ALA A 23 -24.94 -3.41 13.66
C ALA A 23 -24.52 -4.78 13.08
N GLY A 24 -23.28 -5.17 13.35
CA GLY A 24 -22.74 -6.41 12.85
C GLY A 24 -21.24 -6.53 13.11
N CYS A 25 -20.71 -7.72 12.91
CA CYS A 25 -19.31 -8.02 12.97
C CYS A 25 -18.73 -7.83 11.56
N PRO A 26 -17.92 -6.81 11.29
CA PRO A 26 -17.34 -6.62 9.96
C PRO A 26 -16.45 -7.83 9.63
N VAL A 27 -16.77 -8.50 8.53
CA VAL A 27 -15.98 -9.60 7.98
C VAL A 27 -15.32 -9.15 6.70
N TYR A 28 -14.09 -9.61 6.44
CA TYR A 28 -13.37 -9.32 5.20
C TYR A 28 -12.40 -10.44 4.85
N LEU A 29 -12.02 -10.52 3.58
CA LEU A 29 -11.09 -11.52 3.06
C LEU A 29 -9.68 -10.94 2.92
N THR A 30 -8.68 -11.76 3.24
CA THR A 30 -7.27 -11.54 2.92
C THR A 30 -6.68 -12.77 2.24
N ILE A 31 -5.51 -12.59 1.62
CA ILE A 31 -4.76 -13.69 1.03
C ILE A 31 -3.81 -14.24 2.09
N SER A 32 -3.91 -15.52 2.39
CA SER A 32 -3.05 -16.15 3.39
C SER A 32 -1.59 -16.19 2.94
N LEU A 33 -0.69 -16.31 3.90
CA LEU A 33 0.74 -16.52 3.66
C LEU A 33 1.09 -18.01 3.48
N THR A 34 0.08 -18.88 3.43
CA THR A 34 0.25 -20.31 3.13
C THR A 34 0.38 -20.54 1.63
N GLY A 35 0.96 -21.68 1.26
CA GLY A 35 1.18 -22.03 -0.15
C GLY A 35 2.59 -21.65 -0.66
N LYS A 36 3.06 -22.40 -1.66
CA LYS A 36 4.39 -22.19 -2.27
C LYS A 36 4.36 -21.08 -3.32
N THR A 37 3.23 -20.90 -3.98
CA THR A 37 3.01 -19.89 -5.01
C THR A 37 1.79 -19.03 -4.64
N GLN A 38 1.59 -17.93 -5.36
CA GLN A 38 0.39 -17.11 -5.23
C GLN A 38 -0.89 -17.92 -5.47
N GLN A 39 -0.90 -18.80 -6.47
CA GLN A 39 -2.08 -19.59 -6.84
C GLN A 39 -2.43 -20.65 -5.78
N ASP A 40 -1.44 -21.11 -5.03
CA ASP A 40 -1.62 -22.08 -3.95
C ASP A 40 -1.99 -21.43 -2.62
N ALA A 41 -2.01 -20.10 -2.53
CA ALA A 41 -2.43 -19.40 -1.34
C ALA A 41 -3.93 -19.65 -1.10
N PHE A 42 -4.29 -19.74 0.18
CA PHE A 42 -5.69 -19.86 0.59
C PHE A 42 -6.25 -18.50 0.99
N LEU A 43 -7.57 -18.37 0.99
CA LEU A 43 -8.24 -17.22 1.55
C LEU A 43 -8.29 -17.32 3.07
N GLU A 44 -8.13 -16.18 3.74
CA GLU A 44 -8.38 -16.02 5.18
C GLU A 44 -9.59 -15.14 5.39
N ILE A 45 -10.51 -15.58 6.25
CA ILE A 45 -11.57 -14.74 6.78
C ILE A 45 -11.02 -14.01 7.99
N ASN A 46 -11.26 -12.70 8.05
CA ASN A 46 -10.95 -11.87 9.20
C ASN A 46 -12.24 -11.21 9.70
N TRP A 47 -12.34 -10.96 11.02
CA TRP A 47 -13.47 -10.25 11.61
C TRP A 47 -13.04 -9.37 12.79
N GLY A 48 -13.83 -8.30 13.06
CA GLY A 48 -13.56 -7.34 14.12
C GLY A 48 -12.55 -6.24 13.75
N PRO A 49 -12.21 -5.34 14.68
CA PRO A 49 -12.85 -5.12 15.96
C PRO A 49 -14.27 -4.57 15.81
N ASN A 50 -15.02 -4.42 16.86
CA ASN A 50 -16.39 -3.91 16.89
C ASN A 50 -17.48 -4.93 16.49
N CYS A 51 -17.26 -6.21 16.79
CA CYS A 51 -18.36 -7.17 16.74
C CYS A 51 -19.33 -6.94 17.89
N TYR A 52 -20.38 -6.19 17.65
CA TYR A 52 -21.54 -6.13 18.52
C TYR A 52 -22.48 -7.28 18.14
N GLY A 53 -22.34 -8.40 18.86
CA GLY A 53 -23.04 -9.64 18.53
C GLY A 53 -22.30 -10.44 17.43
N PRO A 54 -21.53 -11.46 17.81
CA PRO A 54 -20.81 -12.29 16.84
C PRO A 54 -21.81 -12.96 15.90
N PRO A 55 -21.47 -13.14 14.59
CA PRO A 55 -22.34 -13.82 13.66
C PRO A 55 -22.54 -15.28 14.09
N GLN A 56 -23.71 -15.83 13.78
CA GLN A 56 -23.96 -17.26 14.01
C GLN A 56 -23.21 -18.12 13.01
N TRP A 57 -23.04 -17.60 11.78
CA TRP A 57 -22.26 -18.27 10.77
C TRP A 57 -21.73 -17.27 9.71
N VAL A 58 -20.69 -17.69 8.99
CA VAL A 58 -20.07 -16.96 7.90
C VAL A 58 -20.04 -17.84 6.66
N GLY A 59 -20.43 -17.28 5.51
CA GLY A 59 -20.35 -17.93 4.21
C GLY A 59 -19.28 -17.34 3.31
N ILE A 60 -18.60 -18.16 2.52
CA ILE A 60 -17.78 -17.72 1.39
C ILE A 60 -18.51 -18.08 0.11
N TYR A 61 -18.46 -17.18 -0.87
CA TYR A 61 -19.20 -17.30 -2.13
C TYR A 61 -18.30 -16.92 -3.31
N SER A 62 -18.52 -17.57 -4.45
CA SER A 62 -17.88 -17.20 -5.72
C SER A 62 -18.61 -16.06 -6.46
N GLN A 63 -19.80 -15.69 -6.00
CA GLN A 63 -20.63 -14.62 -6.54
C GLN A 63 -21.19 -13.76 -5.40
N ASP A 64 -21.65 -12.55 -5.72
CA ASP A 64 -22.22 -11.64 -4.72
C ASP A 64 -23.53 -12.23 -4.13
N PRO A 65 -23.55 -12.57 -2.84
CA PRO A 65 -24.71 -13.17 -2.22
C PRO A 65 -25.90 -12.20 -2.05
N THR A 66 -25.71 -10.89 -2.32
CA THR A 66 -26.80 -9.90 -2.25
C THR A 66 -27.63 -9.85 -3.52
N ILE A 67 -27.13 -10.36 -4.64
CA ILE A 67 -27.81 -10.29 -5.94
C ILE A 67 -28.85 -11.41 -6.07
N SER A 68 -28.56 -12.59 -5.52
CA SER A 68 -29.47 -13.72 -5.53
C SER A 68 -29.17 -14.72 -4.40
N ASN A 69 -30.10 -15.61 -4.11
CA ASN A 69 -29.94 -16.62 -3.04
C ASN A 69 -28.92 -17.71 -3.41
N PHE A 70 -27.67 -17.32 -3.62
CA PHE A 70 -26.60 -18.29 -3.83
C PHE A 70 -26.31 -19.10 -2.57
N GLN A 71 -26.07 -20.39 -2.75
CA GLN A 71 -25.54 -21.22 -1.67
C GLN A 71 -24.04 -20.86 -1.46
N PRO A 72 -23.56 -20.82 -0.23
CA PRO A 72 -22.15 -20.59 0.02
C PRO A 72 -21.31 -21.79 -0.46
N ASP A 73 -20.15 -21.50 -1.08
CA ASP A 73 -19.13 -22.50 -1.42
C ASP A 73 -18.53 -23.12 -0.14
N LEU A 74 -18.51 -22.34 0.93
CA LEU A 74 -18.09 -22.76 2.27
C LEU A 74 -18.97 -22.08 3.30
N ARG A 75 -19.60 -22.87 4.17
CA ARG A 75 -20.32 -22.38 5.35
C ARG A 75 -19.57 -22.75 6.62
N ILE A 76 -19.33 -21.78 7.47
CA ILE A 76 -18.64 -21.92 8.74
C ILE A 76 -19.62 -21.55 9.83
N ASN A 77 -19.99 -22.55 10.64
CA ASN A 77 -20.81 -22.35 11.84
C ASN A 77 -19.88 -22.35 13.05
N GLY A 78 -20.16 -21.54 14.01
CA GLY A 78 -19.35 -21.55 15.24
C GLY A 78 -19.48 -20.28 16.06
N ILE A 79 -18.81 -20.31 17.21
CA ILE A 79 -18.72 -19.16 18.09
C ILE A 79 -17.57 -18.28 17.61
N PHE A 80 -17.89 -17.11 17.09
CA PHE A 80 -16.93 -16.10 16.71
C PHE A 80 -16.66 -15.20 17.93
N ASN A 81 -15.41 -15.02 18.26
CA ASN A 81 -14.98 -14.00 19.22
C ASN A 81 -15.16 -12.59 18.65
N THR A 82 -14.99 -11.57 19.48
CA THR A 82 -15.08 -10.16 19.07
C THR A 82 -14.08 -9.75 17.96
N THR A 83 -13.02 -10.51 17.79
CA THR A 83 -12.00 -10.32 16.71
C THR A 83 -11.27 -11.63 16.49
N GLY A 84 -10.90 -11.90 15.25
CA GLY A 84 -10.14 -13.10 14.89
C GLY A 84 -9.87 -13.22 13.42
N LYS A 85 -9.20 -14.33 13.07
CA LYS A 85 -8.99 -14.75 11.70
C LYS A 85 -9.03 -16.27 11.58
N MET A 86 -9.39 -16.76 10.42
CA MET A 86 -9.44 -18.18 10.13
C MET A 86 -9.01 -18.47 8.70
N LEU A 87 -8.11 -19.43 8.55
CA LEU A 87 -7.71 -19.97 7.27
C LEU A 87 -8.84 -20.83 6.69
N THR A 88 -9.16 -20.66 5.43
CA THR A 88 -10.16 -21.47 4.71
C THR A 88 -9.47 -22.47 3.79
N PRO A 89 -10.17 -23.54 3.35
CA PRO A 89 -9.66 -24.46 2.33
C PRO A 89 -9.81 -23.91 0.89
N ILE A 90 -10.32 -22.67 0.71
CA ILE A 90 -10.55 -22.10 -0.61
C ILE A 90 -9.26 -21.46 -1.11
N LYS A 91 -8.75 -21.95 -2.24
CA LYS A 91 -7.57 -21.42 -2.90
C LYS A 91 -7.89 -20.13 -3.65
N LEU A 92 -6.94 -19.18 -3.64
CA LEU A 92 -7.01 -17.96 -4.44
C LEU A 92 -7.08 -18.27 -5.95
N GLY A 93 -6.33 -19.28 -6.40
CA GLY A 93 -6.22 -19.61 -7.81
C GLY A 93 -5.46 -18.56 -8.63
N LYS A 94 -5.63 -18.61 -9.94
CA LYS A 94 -5.03 -17.64 -10.85
C LYS A 94 -5.79 -16.32 -10.78
N LEU A 95 -5.11 -15.24 -10.40
CA LEU A 95 -5.70 -13.91 -10.39
C LEU A 95 -6.08 -13.48 -11.82
N ARG A 96 -7.33 -13.07 -11.96
CA ARG A 96 -7.88 -12.41 -13.14
C ARG A 96 -8.58 -11.15 -12.66
N PHE A 97 -7.99 -10.01 -12.95
CA PHE A 97 -8.53 -8.75 -12.49
C PHE A 97 -9.74 -8.31 -13.32
N PRO A 98 -10.87 -7.99 -12.70
CA PRO A 98 -12.03 -7.49 -13.40
C PRO A 98 -11.77 -6.12 -14.04
N GLY A 99 -12.65 -5.70 -14.94
CA GLY A 99 -12.63 -4.37 -15.51
C GLY A 99 -11.40 -4.03 -16.34
N GLY A 100 -10.78 -5.05 -16.98
CA GLY A 100 -9.65 -4.86 -17.86
C GLY A 100 -8.33 -4.55 -17.12
N TRP A 101 -8.18 -4.84 -15.82
CA TRP A 101 -6.96 -4.59 -15.05
C TRP A 101 -5.92 -5.71 -15.16
N ASN A 102 -6.09 -6.70 -16.05
CA ASN A 102 -5.01 -7.62 -16.34
C ASN A 102 -3.89 -6.92 -17.10
N LYS A 103 -2.64 -7.32 -16.83
CA LYS A 103 -1.45 -6.71 -17.42
C LYS A 103 -1.43 -6.75 -18.96
N GLN A 104 -2.01 -7.80 -19.55
CA GLN A 104 -2.05 -8.02 -21.00
C GLN A 104 -3.24 -7.34 -21.69
N ASP A 105 -4.17 -6.77 -20.95
CA ASP A 105 -5.31 -6.09 -21.54
C ASP A 105 -4.80 -4.82 -22.27
N SER A 106 -4.96 -4.75 -23.58
CA SER A 106 -4.54 -3.61 -24.40
C SER A 106 -5.31 -2.35 -23.98
N GLY A 107 -4.57 -1.39 -23.43
CA GLY A 107 -5.12 -0.29 -22.67
C GLY A 107 -5.73 0.86 -23.46
N ASP A 108 -6.71 0.63 -24.30
CA ASP A 108 -7.45 1.72 -24.96
C ASP A 108 -8.69 2.16 -24.16
N GLN A 109 -8.75 1.78 -22.88
CA GLN A 109 -9.87 2.16 -22.02
C GLN A 109 -9.38 3.18 -20.98
N THR A 110 -9.84 4.41 -21.13
CA THR A 110 -9.55 5.52 -20.24
C THR A 110 -9.96 5.20 -18.78
N ALA A 111 -9.18 5.66 -17.81
CA ALA A 111 -9.36 5.44 -16.37
C ALA A 111 -10.79 5.73 -15.87
N THR A 112 -11.56 6.51 -16.61
CA THR A 112 -12.95 6.91 -16.30
C THR A 112 -13.98 5.79 -16.49
N GLN A 113 -13.63 4.69 -17.16
CA GLN A 113 -14.60 3.61 -17.47
C GLN A 113 -14.65 2.49 -16.41
N TYR A 114 -13.73 2.47 -15.44
CA TYR A 114 -13.69 1.39 -14.46
C TYR A 114 -14.16 1.87 -13.09
N PRO A 115 -15.33 1.39 -12.62
CA PRO A 115 -15.74 1.65 -11.23
C PRO A 115 -14.71 1.04 -10.27
N THR A 116 -14.38 1.76 -9.23
CA THR A 116 -13.54 1.26 -8.12
C THR A 116 -14.25 0.18 -7.33
N GLY A 117 -13.45 -0.52 -6.53
CA GLY A 117 -13.99 -1.49 -5.59
C GLY A 117 -14.54 -2.73 -6.27
N LYS A 118 -14.07 -3.10 -7.47
CA LYS A 118 -14.49 -4.33 -8.13
C LYS A 118 -13.99 -5.55 -7.38
N CYS A 119 -14.90 -6.41 -7.04
CA CYS A 119 -14.65 -7.68 -6.37
C CYS A 119 -14.06 -8.71 -7.33
N LEU A 120 -13.05 -9.42 -6.87
CA LEU A 120 -12.70 -10.73 -7.40
C LEU A 120 -13.83 -11.73 -7.06
N PRO A 121 -13.91 -12.89 -7.71
CA PRO A 121 -14.98 -13.87 -7.45
C PRO A 121 -14.78 -14.58 -6.11
N HIS A 122 -14.62 -13.80 -5.04
CA HIS A 122 -14.44 -14.25 -3.67
C HIS A 122 -15.13 -13.28 -2.73
N TYR A 123 -16.31 -13.65 -2.27
CA TYR A 123 -17.12 -12.87 -1.34
C TYR A 123 -17.18 -13.55 0.02
N VAL A 124 -17.37 -12.79 1.06
CA VAL A 124 -17.62 -13.25 2.41
C VAL A 124 -18.83 -12.53 2.98
N ALA A 125 -19.70 -13.25 3.61
CA ALA A 125 -20.89 -12.68 4.26
C ALA A 125 -21.10 -13.29 5.64
N SER A 126 -21.54 -12.48 6.60
CA SER A 126 -21.89 -12.92 7.94
C SER A 126 -23.38 -12.84 8.18
N TYR A 127 -23.91 -13.79 8.98
CA TYR A 127 -25.33 -13.98 9.18
C TYR A 127 -25.70 -14.22 10.65
N ASN A 128 -26.92 -13.79 10.98
CA ASN A 128 -27.64 -14.21 12.17
C ASN A 128 -28.90 -14.96 11.74
N GLY A 129 -28.95 -16.28 11.89
CA GLY A 129 -29.99 -17.11 11.26
C GLY A 129 -29.96 -16.99 9.74
N THR A 130 -31.01 -16.42 9.16
CA THR A 130 -31.13 -16.10 7.73
C THR A 130 -30.85 -14.62 7.43
N GLU A 131 -30.70 -13.79 8.43
CA GLU A 131 -30.45 -12.35 8.28
C GLU A 131 -28.99 -12.09 7.89
N LEU A 132 -28.79 -11.40 6.78
CA LEU A 132 -27.47 -10.93 6.33
C LEU A 132 -27.04 -9.74 7.18
N LEU A 133 -25.92 -9.87 7.89
CA LEU A 133 -25.36 -8.79 8.73
C LEU A 133 -24.38 -7.92 7.95
N THR A 134 -23.36 -8.54 7.34
CA THR A 134 -22.35 -7.81 6.56
C THR A 134 -21.92 -8.66 5.36
N VAL A 135 -21.49 -7.98 4.30
CA VAL A 135 -20.87 -8.59 3.13
C VAL A 135 -19.62 -7.81 2.73
N ASP A 136 -18.60 -8.52 2.34
CA ASP A 136 -17.39 -7.95 1.73
C ASP A 136 -16.83 -8.91 0.69
N CYS A 137 -15.78 -8.48 -0.03
CA CYS A 137 -15.14 -9.31 -1.05
C CYS A 137 -13.62 -9.07 -1.09
N LEU A 138 -12.89 -9.96 -1.73
CA LEU A 138 -11.53 -9.68 -2.13
C LEU A 138 -11.56 -8.71 -3.32
N LYS A 139 -11.21 -7.44 -3.08
CA LYS A 139 -11.42 -6.36 -4.05
C LYS A 139 -10.14 -5.72 -4.53
N ILE A 140 -10.16 -5.23 -5.76
CA ILE A 140 -9.11 -4.38 -6.33
C ILE A 140 -9.46 -2.91 -6.12
N GLN A 141 -8.43 -2.08 -5.97
CA GLN A 141 -8.56 -0.64 -5.69
C GLN A 141 -7.62 0.20 -6.59
N PRO A 142 -7.70 0.04 -7.93
CA PRO A 142 -6.73 0.66 -8.82
C PRO A 142 -6.84 2.19 -8.92
N ASN A 143 -8.01 2.77 -8.60
CA ASN A 143 -8.31 4.21 -8.76
C ASN A 143 -8.82 4.86 -7.48
N TRP A 144 -8.43 4.35 -6.30
CA TRP A 144 -9.04 4.78 -5.05
C TRP A 144 -8.73 6.23 -4.66
N MET A 145 -7.54 6.75 -5.01
CA MET A 145 -7.17 8.12 -4.65
C MET A 145 -8.05 9.13 -5.40
N ASN A 146 -8.28 8.91 -6.69
CA ASN A 146 -9.10 9.80 -7.53
C ASN A 146 -10.57 9.85 -7.10
N GLN A 147 -11.02 8.96 -6.24
CA GLN A 147 -12.41 8.90 -5.75
C GLN A 147 -12.60 9.54 -4.39
N ILE A 148 -11.53 9.85 -3.69
CA ILE A 148 -11.60 10.58 -2.44
C ILE A 148 -11.91 12.04 -2.76
N LYS A 149 -13.12 12.50 -2.38
CA LYS A 149 -13.50 13.91 -2.51
C LYS A 149 -12.47 14.78 -1.78
N HIS A 150 -12.05 15.87 -2.42
CA HIS A 150 -11.10 16.85 -1.88
C HIS A 150 -9.68 16.31 -1.63
N VAL A 151 -9.31 15.15 -2.18
CA VAL A 151 -7.93 14.64 -2.10
C VAL A 151 -6.92 15.63 -2.71
N ASP A 152 -7.34 16.39 -3.71
CA ASP A 152 -6.53 17.40 -4.39
C ASP A 152 -5.99 18.50 -3.45
N ARG A 153 -6.59 18.69 -2.28
CA ARG A 153 -6.15 19.64 -1.24
C ARG A 153 -5.11 19.06 -0.27
N MET A 154 -5.01 17.72 -0.20
CA MET A 154 -4.06 17.06 0.67
C MET A 154 -2.63 17.17 0.16
N GLN A 155 -1.67 17.29 1.07
CA GLN A 155 -0.25 17.15 0.76
C GLN A 155 0.18 15.69 0.86
N LEU A 156 1.22 15.31 0.10
CA LEU A 156 1.74 13.93 0.15
C LEU A 156 2.14 13.50 1.56
N LYS A 157 2.73 14.39 2.36
CA LYS A 157 3.13 14.11 3.76
C LYS A 157 1.95 13.83 4.69
N ASP A 158 0.76 14.35 4.35
CA ASP A 158 -0.45 14.21 5.17
C ASP A 158 -1.30 13.01 4.73
N THR A 159 -0.96 12.41 3.60
CA THR A 159 -1.69 11.28 3.03
C THR A 159 -1.18 9.97 3.60
N PHE A 160 -2.07 9.08 3.98
CA PHE A 160 -1.71 7.71 4.32
C PHE A 160 -1.55 6.89 3.03
N LEU A 161 -0.31 6.60 2.65
CA LEU A 161 0.04 5.77 1.50
C LEU A 161 0.32 4.33 1.96
N PRO A 162 -0.54 3.36 1.58
CA PRO A 162 -0.23 1.96 1.82
C PRO A 162 0.94 1.54 0.93
N GLY A 163 1.94 0.91 1.51
CA GLY A 163 3.19 0.59 0.85
C GLY A 163 3.66 -0.84 1.05
N THR A 164 4.58 -1.24 0.20
CA THR A 164 5.29 -2.51 0.29
C THR A 164 6.78 -2.28 0.48
N HIS A 165 7.39 -3.06 1.37
CA HIS A 165 8.84 -3.15 1.54
C HIS A 165 9.38 -4.14 0.51
N ALA A 166 10.59 -3.88 -0.01
CA ALA A 166 11.25 -4.69 -1.04
C ALA A 166 10.24 -5.13 -2.13
N SER A 167 9.53 -4.16 -2.68
CA SER A 167 8.29 -4.34 -3.46
C SER A 167 8.43 -5.27 -4.66
N GLY A 168 9.60 -5.27 -5.31
CA GLY A 168 9.89 -6.15 -6.43
C GLY A 168 10.54 -7.48 -6.05
N ALA A 169 10.73 -7.75 -4.75
CA ALA A 169 11.27 -9.04 -4.27
C ALA A 169 10.18 -10.11 -4.28
N VAL A 170 9.80 -10.53 -5.48
CA VAL A 170 8.77 -11.53 -5.77
C VAL A 170 9.38 -12.68 -6.57
N LEU A 171 8.82 -13.88 -6.44
CA LEU A 171 9.18 -14.97 -7.34
C LEU A 171 8.56 -14.72 -8.72
N GLY A 172 9.39 -14.25 -9.64
CA GLY A 172 8.99 -14.12 -11.05
C GLY A 172 9.24 -15.39 -11.85
N SER A 173 8.59 -15.48 -13.02
CA SER A 173 8.82 -16.56 -13.98
C SER A 173 10.25 -16.61 -14.52
N SER A 174 10.99 -15.51 -14.40
CA SER A 174 12.41 -15.37 -14.84
C SER A 174 13.42 -15.67 -13.75
N THR A 175 13.01 -15.80 -12.49
CA THR A 175 13.93 -16.21 -11.41
C THR A 175 14.27 -17.70 -11.55
N LYS A 176 15.39 -17.97 -12.20
CA LYS A 176 15.97 -19.34 -12.29
C LYS A 176 16.45 -19.87 -10.94
N SER A 177 16.37 -19.08 -9.88
CA SER A 177 16.76 -19.48 -8.55
C SER A 177 15.66 -20.32 -7.90
N ASN A 178 15.76 -21.63 -8.03
CA ASN A 178 15.03 -22.60 -7.21
C ASN A 178 15.61 -22.69 -5.78
N SER A 179 16.48 -21.75 -5.39
CA SER A 179 17.07 -21.74 -4.06
C SER A 179 15.98 -21.55 -3.01
N ILE A 180 15.90 -22.49 -2.08
CA ILE A 180 15.01 -22.42 -0.91
C ILE A 180 15.29 -21.13 -0.13
N LEU A 181 16.57 -20.73 -0.02
CA LEU A 181 16.98 -19.50 0.65
C LEU A 181 16.32 -18.26 0.05
N VAL A 182 16.36 -18.11 -1.28
CA VAL A 182 15.71 -16.96 -1.95
C VAL A 182 14.22 -16.98 -1.71
N ARG A 183 13.58 -18.12 -1.95
CA ARG A 183 12.11 -18.24 -1.85
C ARG A 183 11.60 -18.01 -0.43
N ASP A 184 12.22 -18.60 0.56
CA ASP A 184 11.67 -18.67 1.90
C ASP A 184 12.12 -17.51 2.79
N TYR A 185 13.26 -16.87 2.49
CA TYR A 185 13.85 -15.85 3.34
C TYR A 185 13.97 -14.46 2.71
N LEU A 186 14.08 -14.38 1.39
CA LEU A 186 14.36 -13.12 0.70
C LEU A 186 13.19 -12.61 -0.17
N VAL A 187 12.20 -13.43 -0.48
CA VAL A 187 10.96 -12.96 -1.09
C VAL A 187 10.15 -12.20 -0.05
N ALA A 188 9.85 -10.94 -0.34
CA ALA A 188 9.13 -10.05 0.56
C ALA A 188 7.65 -9.87 0.18
N GLN A 189 7.28 -10.17 -1.06
CA GLN A 189 5.93 -10.00 -1.56
C GLN A 189 5.44 -11.24 -2.31
N GLN A 190 4.17 -11.58 -2.10
CA GLN A 190 3.52 -12.70 -2.79
C GLN A 190 3.01 -12.32 -4.18
N LEU A 191 2.68 -11.04 -4.36
CA LEU A 191 2.10 -10.46 -5.56
C LEU A 191 3.15 -9.63 -6.29
N ASP A 192 3.17 -9.69 -7.62
CA ASP A 192 4.04 -8.83 -8.44
C ASP A 192 3.65 -7.34 -8.31
N VAL A 193 4.51 -6.45 -8.79
CA VAL A 193 4.31 -5.00 -8.65
C VAL A 193 3.04 -4.52 -9.34
N TRP A 194 2.70 -5.08 -10.50
CA TRP A 194 1.43 -4.78 -11.15
C TRP A 194 0.23 -5.10 -10.25
N SER A 195 0.19 -6.32 -9.70
CA SER A 195 -0.87 -6.76 -8.81
C SER A 195 -0.93 -5.92 -7.53
N GLN A 196 0.22 -5.58 -6.94
CA GLN A 196 0.29 -4.68 -5.77
C GLN A 196 -0.39 -3.34 -6.06
N LEU A 197 -0.09 -2.71 -7.20
CA LEU A 197 -0.70 -1.46 -7.62
C LEU A 197 -2.20 -1.59 -7.89
N VAL A 198 -2.62 -2.66 -8.55
CA VAL A 198 -4.03 -2.95 -8.84
C VAL A 198 -4.83 -3.18 -7.55
N PHE A 199 -4.23 -3.84 -6.55
CA PHE A 199 -4.84 -3.96 -5.22
C PHE A 199 -4.86 -2.66 -4.41
N GLY A 200 -4.11 -1.62 -4.82
CA GLY A 200 -4.20 -0.29 -4.23
C GLY A 200 -2.95 0.20 -3.51
N ILE A 201 -1.82 -0.49 -3.61
CA ILE A 201 -0.53 0.00 -3.09
C ILE A 201 -0.12 1.27 -3.87
N ARG A 202 0.43 2.27 -3.14
CA ARG A 202 0.84 3.56 -3.72
C ARG A 202 2.25 3.98 -3.33
N TYR A 203 2.94 3.19 -2.53
CA TYR A 203 4.35 3.37 -2.23
C TYR A 203 5.09 2.05 -2.48
N LEU A 204 6.14 2.11 -3.28
CA LEU A 204 6.98 0.97 -3.64
C LEU A 204 8.42 1.23 -3.22
N ASP A 205 8.95 0.36 -2.37
CA ASP A 205 10.33 0.40 -1.88
C ASP A 205 11.22 -0.51 -2.73
N PHE A 206 12.26 0.07 -3.34
CA PHE A 206 13.18 -0.64 -4.20
C PHE A 206 14.61 -0.57 -3.68
N SER A 207 15.17 -1.74 -3.40
CA SER A 207 16.60 -1.96 -3.25
C SER A 207 17.16 -2.46 -4.58
N ILE A 208 18.21 -1.83 -5.11
CA ILE A 208 18.73 -2.09 -6.45
C ILE A 208 20.11 -2.70 -6.41
N GLY A 209 20.26 -3.78 -7.18
CA GLY A 209 21.58 -4.39 -7.45
C GLY A 209 21.97 -4.22 -8.90
N TYR A 210 23.27 -4.13 -9.14
CA TYR A 210 23.88 -4.12 -10.47
C TYR A 210 24.78 -5.36 -10.61
N LYS A 211 24.63 -6.06 -11.74
CA LYS A 211 25.51 -7.15 -12.14
C LYS A 211 25.67 -7.09 -13.65
N ASN A 212 26.92 -6.93 -14.10
CA ASN A 212 27.22 -7.00 -15.53
C ASN A 212 26.85 -8.39 -16.07
N MET A 213 25.85 -8.44 -16.95
CA MET A 213 25.32 -9.65 -17.57
C MET A 213 25.96 -9.93 -18.93
N ASN A 214 26.94 -9.10 -19.37
CA ASN A 214 27.56 -9.16 -20.69
C ASN A 214 26.54 -9.14 -21.84
N THR A 215 25.45 -8.39 -21.65
CA THR A 215 24.43 -8.15 -22.66
C THR A 215 24.67 -6.80 -23.36
N GLU A 216 24.14 -6.64 -24.57
CA GLU A 216 24.22 -5.38 -25.31
C GLU A 216 23.40 -4.26 -24.65
N LYS A 217 22.44 -4.62 -23.78
CA LYS A 217 21.52 -3.68 -23.14
C LYS A 217 21.91 -3.45 -21.69
N ASP A 218 22.41 -2.26 -21.38
CA ASP A 218 22.78 -1.85 -20.04
C ASP A 218 21.62 -2.01 -19.03
N ALA A 219 20.38 -1.86 -19.48
CA ALA A 219 19.19 -2.05 -18.67
C ALA A 219 19.05 -3.47 -18.05
N ASP A 220 19.60 -4.49 -18.70
CA ASP A 220 19.52 -5.88 -18.23
C ASP A 220 20.45 -6.15 -17.04
N ASN A 221 21.35 -5.21 -16.74
CA ASN A 221 22.28 -5.30 -15.63
C ASN A 221 21.67 -4.90 -14.29
N PHE A 222 20.48 -4.24 -14.29
CA PHE A 222 19.82 -3.76 -13.09
C PHE A 222 18.74 -4.71 -12.61
N TRP A 223 18.76 -4.98 -11.31
CA TRP A 223 17.88 -5.93 -10.64
C TRP A 223 17.30 -5.33 -9.36
N ILE A 224 16.10 -5.74 -9.02
CA ILE A 224 15.62 -5.62 -7.64
C ILE A 224 16.46 -6.57 -6.79
N ALA A 225 17.00 -6.04 -5.70
CA ALA A 225 17.73 -6.81 -4.70
C ALA A 225 16.92 -6.89 -3.41
N ASN A 226 17.17 -7.91 -2.61
CA ASN A 226 16.81 -7.94 -1.20
C ASN A 226 17.98 -8.55 -0.44
N GLU A 227 18.37 -7.88 0.65
CA GLU A 227 19.66 -8.13 1.29
C GLU A 227 20.79 -8.09 0.21
N ASN A 228 21.63 -9.07 0.15
CA ASN A 228 22.72 -9.18 -0.81
C ASN A 228 22.40 -10.14 -1.99
N MET A 229 21.14 -10.26 -2.38
CA MET A 229 20.71 -11.16 -3.45
C MET A 229 19.90 -10.42 -4.52
N LEU A 230 20.18 -10.74 -5.78
CA LEU A 230 19.42 -10.28 -6.93
C LEU A 230 18.18 -11.17 -7.12
N ILE A 231 16.99 -10.58 -7.18
CA ILE A 231 15.71 -11.30 -7.19
C ILE A 231 15.01 -11.19 -8.54
N THR A 232 14.70 -9.96 -8.98
CA THR A 232 13.86 -9.69 -10.17
C THR A 232 14.52 -8.66 -11.07
N PRO A 233 14.55 -8.84 -12.42
CA PRO A 233 15.02 -7.81 -13.33
C PRO A 233 14.24 -6.50 -13.19
N LEU A 234 14.94 -5.37 -13.06
CA LEU A 234 14.33 -4.07 -12.80
C LEU A 234 13.47 -3.56 -13.94
N LEU A 235 13.94 -3.72 -15.19
CA LEU A 235 13.30 -3.13 -16.39
C LEU A 235 11.81 -3.51 -16.51
N GLY A 236 11.48 -4.77 -16.27
CA GLY A 236 10.08 -5.23 -16.29
C GLY A 236 9.22 -4.54 -15.25
N VAL A 237 9.75 -4.34 -14.05
CA VAL A 237 9.08 -3.67 -12.94
C VAL A 237 8.81 -2.19 -13.26
N LEU A 238 9.78 -1.46 -13.84
CA LEU A 238 9.59 -0.07 -14.26
C LEU A 238 8.49 0.07 -15.31
N ARG A 239 8.43 -0.86 -16.25
CA ARG A 239 7.39 -0.88 -17.29
C ARG A 239 6.01 -1.16 -16.71
N ASP A 240 5.90 -2.05 -15.75
CA ASP A 240 4.65 -2.31 -15.02
C ASP A 240 4.13 -1.05 -14.32
N VAL A 241 5.01 -0.34 -13.61
CA VAL A 241 4.68 0.92 -12.96
C VAL A 241 4.23 1.96 -13.96
N ARG A 242 4.99 2.17 -15.06
CA ARG A 242 4.62 3.12 -16.11
C ARG A 242 3.26 2.81 -16.73
N GLN A 243 3.02 1.55 -17.06
CA GLN A 243 1.74 1.12 -17.63
C GLN A 243 0.59 1.36 -16.66
N PHE A 244 0.80 1.07 -15.36
CA PHE A 244 -0.21 1.29 -14.34
C PHE A 244 -0.58 2.79 -14.21
N VAL A 245 0.40 3.68 -14.05
CA VAL A 245 0.11 5.11 -13.85
C VAL A 245 -0.52 5.75 -15.08
N LYS A 246 -0.12 5.35 -16.29
CA LYS A 246 -0.77 5.80 -17.54
C LYS A 246 -2.23 5.39 -17.61
N ARG A 247 -2.56 4.23 -17.05
CA ARG A 247 -3.90 3.68 -17.10
C ARG A 247 -4.80 4.19 -15.98
N SER A 248 -4.25 4.36 -14.79
CA SER A 248 -5.00 4.74 -13.59
C SER A 248 -5.08 6.24 -13.36
N ALA A 249 -4.08 6.99 -13.84
CA ALA A 249 -3.84 8.38 -13.47
C ALA A 249 -3.73 8.58 -11.94
N GLU A 250 -3.26 7.56 -11.21
CA GLU A 250 -3.08 7.56 -9.76
C GLU A 250 -1.64 7.91 -9.38
N MET A 251 -1.49 8.65 -8.28
CA MET A 251 -0.18 8.99 -7.74
C MET A 251 0.50 7.74 -7.14
N VAL A 252 1.74 7.51 -7.53
CA VAL A 252 2.60 6.44 -6.98
C VAL A 252 3.95 7.03 -6.57
N VAL A 253 4.42 6.66 -5.39
CA VAL A 253 5.76 6.99 -4.89
C VAL A 253 6.67 5.79 -5.09
N LEU A 254 7.76 6.00 -5.84
CA LEU A 254 8.83 5.01 -6.01
C LEU A 254 10.03 5.45 -5.16
N ASP A 255 10.49 4.60 -4.29
CA ASP A 255 11.61 4.89 -3.41
C ASP A 255 12.78 3.97 -3.70
N PHE A 256 13.83 4.51 -4.32
CA PHE A 256 15.10 3.83 -4.57
C PHE A 256 15.97 3.94 -3.32
N SER A 257 15.73 3.08 -2.36
CA SER A 257 16.12 3.22 -0.97
C SER A 257 17.53 2.74 -0.65
N SER A 258 18.03 1.76 -1.39
CA SER A 258 19.34 1.17 -1.13
C SER A 258 19.94 0.50 -2.37
N PHE A 259 21.28 0.36 -2.35
CA PHE A 259 22.08 -0.12 -3.47
C PHE A 259 23.15 -1.13 -3.00
N PRO A 260 22.73 -2.31 -2.49
CA PRO A 260 23.64 -3.24 -1.79
C PRO A 260 24.65 -3.94 -2.68
N ILE A 261 24.41 -4.04 -3.99
CA ILE A 261 25.23 -4.85 -4.90
C ILE A 261 25.69 -3.99 -6.08
N GLY A 262 27.00 -3.92 -6.30
CA GLY A 262 27.61 -3.37 -7.51
C GLY A 262 27.79 -1.86 -7.56
N PHE A 263 27.24 -1.09 -6.64
CA PHE A 263 27.28 0.38 -6.68
C PHE A 263 28.44 1.01 -5.90
N TYR A 264 29.01 0.31 -4.93
CA TYR A 264 30.07 0.84 -4.08
C TYR A 264 31.30 1.28 -4.87
N LYS A 265 31.68 2.55 -4.78
CA LYS A 265 32.77 3.21 -5.53
C LYS A 265 32.57 3.25 -7.06
N HIS A 266 31.34 3.09 -7.56
CA HIS A 266 30.98 3.09 -8.96
C HIS A 266 29.94 4.16 -9.31
N PRO A 267 30.28 5.47 -9.32
CA PRO A 267 29.32 6.54 -9.62
C PRO A 267 28.74 6.44 -11.04
N GLU A 268 29.46 5.83 -11.99
CA GLU A 268 28.99 5.59 -13.36
C GLU A 268 27.77 4.67 -13.39
N ILE A 269 27.64 3.75 -12.43
CA ILE A 269 26.48 2.85 -12.35
C ILE A 269 25.24 3.62 -11.90
N TYR A 270 25.37 4.57 -10.97
CA TYR A 270 24.28 5.46 -10.59
C TYR A 270 23.81 6.31 -11.78
N SER A 271 24.73 6.85 -12.58
CA SER A 271 24.39 7.59 -13.81
C SER A 271 23.69 6.70 -14.82
N SER A 272 24.11 5.46 -14.97
CA SER A 272 23.47 4.48 -15.86
C SER A 272 22.05 4.16 -15.39
N LEU A 273 21.85 3.92 -14.09
CA LEU A 273 20.52 3.74 -13.51
C LEU A 273 19.65 4.98 -13.73
N PHE A 274 20.17 6.17 -13.48
CA PHE A 274 19.43 7.42 -13.71
C PHE A 274 18.99 7.56 -15.19
N ARG A 275 19.86 7.24 -16.16
CA ARG A 275 19.48 7.22 -17.61
C ARG A 275 18.34 6.25 -17.87
N LEU A 276 18.39 5.05 -17.28
CA LEU A 276 17.31 4.06 -17.39
C LEU A 276 16.00 4.60 -16.82
N LEU A 277 16.04 5.17 -15.61
CA LEU A 277 14.85 5.77 -14.98
C LEU A 277 14.27 6.91 -15.83
N ARG A 278 15.13 7.77 -16.37
CA ARG A 278 14.70 8.87 -17.24
C ARG A 278 14.06 8.35 -18.54
N GLN A 279 14.61 7.31 -19.13
CA GLN A 279 14.09 6.69 -20.36
C GLN A 279 12.72 6.02 -20.11
N GLU A 280 12.59 5.24 -19.03
CA GLU A 280 11.39 4.44 -18.80
C GLU A 280 10.29 5.23 -18.08
N LEU A 281 10.61 6.18 -17.21
CA LEU A 281 9.65 6.86 -16.33
C LEU A 281 9.62 8.39 -16.50
N GLY A 282 10.53 8.97 -17.29
CA GLY A 282 10.72 10.42 -17.32
C GLY A 282 9.47 11.22 -17.70
N ASP A 283 8.59 10.68 -18.53
CA ASP A 283 7.34 11.35 -18.94
C ASP A 283 6.30 11.37 -17.82
N GLU A 284 6.33 10.40 -16.94
CA GLU A 284 5.37 10.24 -15.83
C GLU A 284 5.88 10.85 -14.51
N ALA A 285 7.17 11.14 -14.42
CA ALA A 285 7.80 11.63 -13.19
C ALA A 285 7.48 13.09 -12.94
N TYR A 286 7.06 13.39 -11.71
CA TYR A 286 6.88 14.75 -11.20
C TYR A 286 8.17 15.57 -11.39
N ARG A 287 8.03 16.88 -11.70
CA ARG A 287 9.13 17.82 -11.87
C ARG A 287 9.16 18.82 -10.73
N ARG A 288 10.10 18.65 -9.80
CA ARG A 288 10.31 19.58 -8.69
C ARG A 288 11.02 20.85 -9.13
N ASN A 289 10.89 21.89 -8.35
CA ASN A 289 11.67 23.12 -8.54
C ASN A 289 12.98 23.03 -7.74
N VAL A 290 14.08 22.71 -8.41
CA VAL A 290 15.39 22.49 -7.77
C VAL A 290 15.91 23.76 -7.05
N SER A 291 15.62 24.95 -7.58
CA SER A 291 16.10 26.22 -7.00
C SER A 291 15.48 26.55 -5.63
N LYS A 292 14.37 25.90 -5.26
CA LYS A 292 13.68 26.11 -4.00
C LYS A 292 13.99 25.03 -2.95
N ASP A 293 14.97 24.18 -3.20
CA ASP A 293 15.30 23.01 -2.37
C ASP A 293 14.05 22.26 -1.88
N GLU A 294 13.24 21.88 -2.83
CA GLU A 294 11.87 21.53 -2.62
C GLU A 294 11.71 20.09 -2.15
N ASN A 295 11.22 19.92 -0.92
CA ASN A 295 10.75 18.63 -0.45
C ASN A 295 9.44 18.26 -1.14
N CYS A 296 9.47 17.23 -2.01
CA CYS A 296 8.31 16.76 -2.75
C CYS A 296 7.12 16.36 -1.87
N ALA A 297 7.34 16.02 -0.60
CA ALA A 297 6.29 15.63 0.35
C ALA A 297 5.33 16.78 0.70
N ASN A 298 5.77 18.03 0.55
CA ASN A 298 4.95 19.22 0.84
C ASN A 298 4.04 19.62 -0.32
N ARG A 299 4.08 18.90 -1.44
CA ARG A 299 3.22 19.16 -2.58
C ARG A 299 1.82 18.60 -2.35
N ASN A 300 0.82 19.41 -2.71
CA ASN A 300 -0.55 18.94 -2.73
C ASN A 300 -0.85 18.17 -4.02
N PHE A 301 -1.84 17.32 -3.98
CA PHE A 301 -2.23 16.52 -5.14
C PHE A 301 -2.67 17.37 -6.32
N ARG A 302 -3.27 18.54 -6.10
CA ARG A 302 -3.66 19.48 -7.18
C ARG A 302 -2.46 19.88 -8.03
N GLU A 303 -1.31 20.23 -7.39
CA GLU A 303 -0.11 20.63 -8.12
C GLU A 303 0.45 19.48 -8.94
N LEU A 304 0.42 18.26 -8.40
CA LEU A 304 0.87 17.05 -9.08
C LEU A 304 -0.04 16.71 -10.27
N LEU A 305 -1.36 16.77 -10.06
CA LEU A 305 -2.36 16.49 -11.10
C LEU A 305 -2.31 17.51 -12.24
N LEU A 306 -2.04 18.80 -11.93
CA LEU A 306 -1.90 19.85 -12.97
C LEU A 306 -0.72 19.57 -13.91
N GLN A 307 0.35 18.96 -13.43
CA GLN A 307 1.47 18.53 -14.28
C GLN A 307 1.14 17.30 -15.12
N LYS A 308 0.04 16.59 -14.86
CA LYS A 308 -0.29 15.29 -15.46
C LYS A 308 0.85 14.28 -15.33
N ARG A 309 1.53 14.31 -14.17
CA ARG A 309 2.67 13.46 -13.84
C ARG A 309 2.40 12.77 -12.52
N HIS A 310 2.40 11.46 -12.55
CA HIS A 310 1.82 10.63 -11.50
C HIS A 310 2.88 9.85 -10.70
N LEU A 311 4.17 10.05 -10.98
CA LEU A 311 5.25 9.39 -10.26
C LEU A 311 6.07 10.39 -9.45
N VAL A 312 6.22 10.14 -8.16
CA VAL A 312 7.20 10.79 -7.29
C VAL A 312 8.35 9.80 -7.08
N ILE A 313 9.55 10.14 -7.54
CA ILE A 313 10.72 9.27 -7.49
C ILE A 313 11.65 9.76 -6.41
N LEU A 314 11.72 9.05 -5.28
CA LEU A 314 12.67 9.31 -4.21
C LEU A 314 14.00 8.63 -4.54
N PHE A 315 15.08 9.42 -4.49
CA PHE A 315 16.41 8.93 -4.85
C PHE A 315 17.50 9.68 -4.06
N PRO A 316 18.56 9.02 -3.58
CA PRO A 316 19.68 9.66 -2.91
C PRO A 316 20.56 10.41 -3.94
N THR A 317 20.14 11.61 -4.30
CA THR A 317 20.77 12.41 -5.36
C THR A 317 22.24 12.76 -5.09
N GLN A 318 22.70 12.70 -3.84
CA GLN A 318 24.12 12.87 -3.47
C GLN A 318 25.04 11.82 -4.12
N GLU A 319 24.49 10.66 -4.49
CA GLU A 319 25.24 9.58 -5.15
C GLU A 319 25.44 9.85 -6.67
N LEU A 320 24.74 10.82 -7.23
CA LEU A 320 24.83 11.17 -8.64
C LEU A 320 25.92 12.21 -8.89
N PRO A 321 26.70 12.09 -9.99
CA PRO A 321 27.59 13.15 -10.44
C PRO A 321 26.80 14.33 -11.03
N TYR A 322 27.50 15.42 -11.34
CA TYR A 322 26.95 16.51 -12.14
C TYR A 322 26.91 16.10 -13.63
N PRO A 323 25.87 16.53 -14.42
CA PRO A 323 24.72 17.36 -14.00
C PRO A 323 23.52 16.58 -13.44
N GLU A 324 23.57 15.26 -13.38
CA GLU A 324 22.44 14.39 -12.99
C GLU A 324 21.94 14.67 -11.56
N LYS A 325 22.84 15.09 -10.68
CA LYS A 325 22.53 15.48 -9.28
C LYS A 325 21.47 16.57 -9.19
N GLU A 326 21.43 17.49 -10.15
CA GLU A 326 20.47 18.59 -10.21
C GLU A 326 19.19 18.24 -10.96
N SER A 327 18.96 16.97 -11.24
CA SER A 327 17.74 16.55 -11.93
C SER A 327 16.49 16.96 -11.15
N ASN A 328 15.58 17.63 -11.85
CA ASN A 328 14.26 17.96 -11.31
C ASN A 328 13.29 16.79 -11.27
N MET A 329 13.64 15.64 -11.85
CA MET A 329 12.84 14.42 -11.86
C MET A 329 12.94 13.65 -10.53
N LEU A 330 14.00 13.86 -9.77
CA LEU A 330 14.27 13.12 -8.55
C LEU A 330 13.96 13.97 -7.32
N CYS A 331 13.28 13.37 -6.36
CA CYS A 331 12.99 13.95 -5.06
C CYS A 331 13.97 13.44 -4.01
N PRO A 332 14.36 14.25 -3.02
CA PRO A 332 15.16 13.78 -1.90
C PRO A 332 14.47 12.65 -1.14
N PRO A 333 15.24 11.71 -0.55
CA PRO A 333 14.68 10.63 0.27
C PRO A 333 13.86 11.17 1.45
N TRP A 334 12.77 10.51 1.77
CA TRP A 334 12.00 10.79 2.98
C TRP A 334 12.62 10.09 4.19
N GLN A 335 12.30 10.58 5.38
CA GLN A 335 12.83 10.01 6.61
C GLN A 335 12.26 8.60 6.84
N ARG A 336 13.13 7.62 7.10
CA ARG A 336 12.75 6.22 7.30
C ARG A 336 12.83 5.82 8.76
N PHE A 337 11.84 5.03 9.17
CA PHE A 337 11.74 4.39 10.47
C PHE A 337 11.46 2.91 10.25
N SER A 338 12.38 2.03 10.61
CA SER A 338 12.26 0.60 10.40
C SER A 338 12.19 -0.16 11.73
N THR A 339 11.45 -1.25 11.74
CA THR A 339 11.35 -2.17 12.86
C THR A 339 12.19 -3.44 12.67
N SER A 340 13.08 -3.46 11.67
CA SER A 340 13.86 -4.63 11.26
C SER A 340 14.51 -5.38 12.42
N PHE A 341 15.06 -4.64 13.39
CA PHE A 341 15.78 -5.19 14.53
C PHE A 341 14.96 -5.22 15.84
N MET A 342 13.63 -5.04 15.76
CA MET A 342 12.75 -4.95 16.93
C MET A 342 11.94 -6.23 17.11
N ASN A 343 11.77 -6.65 18.36
CA ASN A 343 10.73 -7.62 18.71
C ASN A 343 9.35 -6.96 18.72
N ILE A 344 8.27 -7.73 18.90
CA ILE A 344 6.90 -7.23 18.82
C ILE A 344 6.61 -6.14 19.87
N SER A 345 7.11 -6.28 21.10
CA SER A 345 6.91 -5.27 22.16
C SER A 345 7.63 -3.98 21.82
N GLN A 346 8.89 -4.07 21.43
CA GLN A 346 9.69 -2.92 20.97
C GLN A 346 9.05 -2.24 19.76
N THR A 347 8.50 -3.01 18.81
CA THR A 347 7.77 -2.47 17.66
C THR A 347 6.55 -1.67 18.12
N LEU A 348 5.77 -2.16 19.07
CA LEU A 348 4.61 -1.47 19.62
C LEU A 348 5.02 -0.15 20.30
N ASP A 349 6.05 -0.18 21.12
CA ASP A 349 6.53 1.02 21.83
C ASP A 349 7.11 2.05 20.85
N TYR A 350 7.80 1.59 19.83
CA TYR A 350 8.33 2.46 18.78
C TYR A 350 7.20 3.08 17.95
N MET A 351 6.19 2.32 17.57
CA MET A 351 4.99 2.87 16.92
C MET A 351 4.27 3.87 17.82
N ARG A 352 4.12 3.57 19.10
CA ARG A 352 3.53 4.51 20.07
C ARG A 352 4.29 5.84 20.06
N LEU A 353 5.62 5.80 20.08
CA LEU A 353 6.45 7.00 20.04
C LEU A 353 6.29 7.78 18.71
N LEU A 354 6.31 7.10 17.58
CA LEU A 354 6.27 7.74 16.25
C LEU A 354 4.88 8.30 15.94
N PHE A 355 3.84 7.50 16.14
CA PHE A 355 2.48 7.84 15.72
C PHE A 355 1.74 8.76 16.70
N SER A 356 2.27 8.96 17.91
CA SER A 356 1.75 9.94 18.88
C SER A 356 2.39 11.32 18.75
N ARG A 357 3.34 11.52 17.84
CA ARG A 357 3.99 12.82 17.62
C ARG A 357 2.97 13.85 17.12
N LYS A 358 3.12 15.09 17.63
CA LYS A 358 2.28 16.21 17.21
C LYS A 358 2.45 16.50 15.70
N PRO A 359 1.42 17.04 15.02
CA PRO A 359 1.47 17.42 13.60
C PRO A 359 2.66 18.33 13.27
N ASP A 360 3.02 19.23 14.17
CA ASP A 360 4.09 20.23 13.98
C ASP A 360 5.50 19.70 14.23
N SER A 361 5.65 18.39 14.51
CA SER A 361 6.99 17.84 14.69
C SER A 361 7.80 17.89 13.38
N PRO A 362 9.11 18.18 13.43
CA PRO A 362 9.95 18.28 12.23
C PRO A 362 9.86 17.04 11.33
N VAL A 363 9.66 15.87 11.91
CA VAL A 363 9.50 14.60 11.20
C VAL A 363 8.29 14.59 10.27
N ARG A 364 7.16 15.21 10.69
CA ARG A 364 5.92 15.25 9.89
C ARG A 364 5.95 16.30 8.80
N ASN A 365 6.84 17.27 8.91
CA ASN A 365 6.94 18.32 7.91
C ASN A 365 7.71 17.93 6.65
N VAL A 366 8.34 16.75 6.63
CA VAL A 366 9.22 16.32 5.53
C VAL A 366 8.78 15.06 4.80
N GLY A 367 7.67 14.48 5.16
CA GLY A 367 7.29 13.14 4.69
C GLY A 367 8.09 12.04 5.40
N TRP A 368 7.47 10.93 5.71
CA TRP A 368 8.12 9.86 6.45
C TRP A 368 7.54 8.48 6.14
N ILE A 369 8.39 7.48 6.29
CA ILE A 369 8.12 6.10 5.94
C ILE A 369 8.31 5.25 7.19
N PHE A 370 7.28 4.50 7.57
CA PHE A 370 7.36 3.46 8.57
C PHE A 370 7.43 2.10 7.88
N THR A 371 8.55 1.41 8.03
CA THR A 371 8.75 0.08 7.45
C THR A 371 8.53 -0.97 8.53
N ALA A 372 7.40 -1.65 8.46
CA ALA A 372 6.97 -2.68 9.40
C ALA A 372 7.50 -4.07 8.93
N VAL A 373 8.73 -4.38 9.28
CA VAL A 373 9.42 -5.61 8.88
C VAL A 373 10.26 -6.18 10.02
N ARG A 374 10.64 -7.45 9.91
CA ARG A 374 11.61 -8.10 10.79
C ARG A 374 12.75 -8.68 9.95
N SER A 375 14.00 -8.35 10.27
CA SER A 375 15.15 -8.84 9.54
C SER A 375 15.40 -10.33 9.77
N MET A 376 16.08 -10.94 8.81
CA MET A 376 16.53 -12.33 8.92
C MET A 376 17.58 -12.49 10.05
N GLU A 377 18.47 -11.52 10.21
CA GLU A 377 19.52 -11.55 11.24
C GLU A 377 18.96 -11.63 12.67
N GLN A 378 17.85 -10.95 12.93
CA GLN A 378 17.20 -11.02 14.25
C GLN A 378 16.68 -12.43 14.58
N THR A 379 16.24 -13.18 13.57
CA THR A 379 15.76 -14.55 13.76
C THR A 379 16.92 -15.55 13.90
N LEU A 380 18.06 -15.30 13.26
CA LEU A 380 19.27 -16.08 13.44
C LEU A 380 19.80 -15.99 14.87
N ASN A 381 19.84 -14.78 15.43
CA ASN A 381 20.30 -14.53 16.80
C ASN A 381 19.36 -15.13 17.86
N ALA A 382 18.10 -15.38 17.53
CA ALA A 382 17.11 -16.03 18.41
C ALA A 382 17.10 -17.56 18.31
N HIS A 383 18.07 -18.18 17.63
CA HIS A 383 18.13 -19.62 17.32
C HIS A 383 16.88 -20.19 16.62
N GLN A 384 16.05 -19.33 16.02
CA GLN A 384 14.88 -19.71 15.25
C GLN A 384 14.92 -19.04 13.89
N LEU A 385 15.27 -19.81 12.87
CA LEU A 385 15.27 -19.34 11.50
C LEU A 385 13.83 -19.24 11.01
N GLN A 386 13.24 -18.04 11.08
CA GLN A 386 11.89 -17.79 10.55
C GLN A 386 11.96 -17.33 9.09
N THR A 387 11.13 -17.92 8.26
CA THR A 387 10.93 -17.47 6.87
C THR A 387 10.35 -16.03 6.84
N SER A 388 10.50 -15.33 5.71
CA SER A 388 9.89 -14.00 5.54
C SER A 388 8.38 -14.02 5.76
N LYS A 389 7.70 -15.08 5.35
CA LYS A 389 6.26 -15.29 5.56
C LYS A 389 5.91 -15.43 7.04
N GLU A 390 6.66 -16.23 7.79
CA GLU A 390 6.43 -16.40 9.23
C GLU A 390 6.65 -15.10 10.00
N ARG A 391 7.69 -14.34 9.62
CA ARG A 391 7.92 -13.01 10.20
C ARG A 391 6.75 -12.06 9.95
N ALA A 392 6.27 -11.99 8.70
CA ALA A 392 5.12 -11.18 8.32
C ALA A 392 3.82 -11.66 9.02
N ALA A 393 3.59 -12.96 9.10
CA ALA A 393 2.41 -13.54 9.76
C ALA A 393 2.28 -13.13 11.24
N VAL A 394 3.40 -12.92 11.92
CA VAL A 394 3.43 -12.47 13.33
C VAL A 394 3.20 -10.96 13.45
N LEU A 395 3.82 -10.17 12.56
CA LEU A 395 3.86 -8.70 12.66
C LEU A 395 2.63 -8.04 12.03
N ASN A 396 2.26 -8.44 10.82
CA ASN A 396 1.22 -7.78 10.02
C ASN A 396 -0.13 -7.63 10.74
N PRO A 397 -0.70 -8.65 11.39
CA PRO A 397 -1.99 -8.51 12.07
C PRO A 397 -1.94 -7.49 13.22
N LYS A 398 -0.79 -7.38 13.89
CA LYS A 398 -0.60 -6.44 15.00
C LYS A 398 -0.50 -5.01 14.49
N VAL A 399 0.35 -4.74 13.50
CA VAL A 399 0.47 -3.41 12.87
C VAL A 399 -0.88 -2.99 12.29
N ASN A 400 -1.56 -3.86 11.56
CA ASN A 400 -2.87 -3.59 11.00
C ASN A 400 -3.91 -3.23 12.09
N LYS A 401 -3.93 -3.96 13.20
CA LYS A 401 -4.80 -3.66 14.35
C LYS A 401 -4.48 -2.29 14.96
N TRP A 402 -3.21 -1.97 15.16
CA TRP A 402 -2.80 -0.70 15.77
C TRP A 402 -3.14 0.50 14.88
N LEU A 403 -3.02 0.37 13.56
CA LEU A 403 -3.36 1.42 12.62
C LEU A 403 -4.88 1.62 12.46
N LYS A 404 -5.73 0.68 12.83
CA LYS A 404 -7.20 0.86 12.88
C LYS A 404 -7.64 1.89 13.93
N GLY A 405 -6.79 2.17 14.92
CA GLY A 405 -7.02 3.19 15.95
C GLY A 405 -6.55 4.59 15.51
N PRO A 406 -6.30 5.47 16.50
CA PRO A 406 -5.89 6.86 16.24
C PRO A 406 -4.57 6.99 15.46
N TRP A 407 -3.72 5.99 15.51
CA TRP A 407 -2.42 6.04 14.82
C TRP A 407 -2.53 6.07 13.31
N GLY A 408 -3.56 5.46 12.72
CA GLY A 408 -3.80 5.55 11.29
C GLY A 408 -3.94 6.99 10.78
N ASN A 409 -4.58 7.86 11.60
CA ASN A 409 -4.71 9.29 11.25
C ASN A 409 -3.36 10.00 11.16
N ASN A 410 -2.35 9.48 11.83
CA ASN A 410 -1.01 10.05 11.88
C ASN A 410 -0.06 9.37 10.90
N ALA A 411 -0.49 8.31 10.21
CA ALA A 411 0.32 7.62 9.22
C ALA A 411 0.54 8.48 7.97
N ASN A 412 1.78 8.45 7.46
CA ASN A 412 2.11 8.91 6.11
C ASN A 412 2.34 7.69 5.22
N VAL A 413 3.53 7.10 5.19
CA VAL A 413 3.75 5.82 4.50
C VAL A 413 3.87 4.70 5.51
N VAL A 414 3.17 3.60 5.27
CA VAL A 414 3.39 2.34 5.99
C VAL A 414 3.71 1.25 4.98
N ALA A 415 4.97 0.83 4.96
CA ALA A 415 5.47 -0.22 4.09
C ALA A 415 5.64 -1.54 4.86
N MET A 416 5.22 -2.66 4.28
CA MET A 416 5.29 -3.97 4.93
C MET A 416 5.58 -5.10 3.94
N ASP A 417 6.05 -6.22 4.47
CA ASP A 417 6.12 -7.45 3.73
C ASP A 417 4.74 -8.09 3.62
N TYR A 418 4.47 -8.77 2.50
CA TYR A 418 3.22 -9.53 2.30
C TYR A 418 1.94 -8.76 2.64
N PHE A 419 1.79 -7.55 2.13
CA PHE A 419 0.65 -6.67 2.40
C PHE A 419 -0.72 -7.32 2.20
N SER A 420 -0.81 -8.28 1.28
CA SER A 420 -2.07 -8.96 0.91
C SER A 420 -2.71 -9.77 2.05
N ASN A 421 -1.95 -10.00 3.13
CA ASN A 421 -2.45 -10.60 4.39
C ASN A 421 -3.02 -9.55 5.38
N THR A 422 -3.28 -8.35 4.91
CA THR A 422 -3.84 -7.23 5.69
C THR A 422 -4.93 -6.52 4.90
N ASN A 423 -5.69 -5.64 5.55
CA ASN A 423 -6.58 -4.70 4.88
C ASN A 423 -6.04 -3.25 4.92
N ILE A 424 -4.71 -3.09 4.85
CA ILE A 424 -4.05 -1.78 4.95
C ILE A 424 -4.52 -0.80 3.87
N VAL A 425 -4.88 -1.28 2.69
CA VAL A 425 -5.39 -0.45 1.60
C VAL A 425 -6.75 0.15 1.96
N ASP A 426 -7.71 -0.66 2.42
CA ASP A 426 -9.03 -0.18 2.84
C ASP A 426 -8.92 0.79 4.01
N LEU A 427 -8.01 0.50 4.94
CA LEU A 427 -7.72 1.38 6.06
C LEU A 427 -7.17 2.74 5.60
N ALA A 428 -6.24 2.74 4.65
CA ALA A 428 -5.69 3.97 4.08
C ALA A 428 -6.77 4.79 3.36
N ILE A 429 -7.65 4.15 2.59
CA ILE A 429 -8.78 4.80 1.92
C ILE A 429 -9.69 5.50 2.94
N GLN A 430 -10.10 4.79 4.00
CA GLN A 430 -10.97 5.34 5.04
C GLN A 430 -10.32 6.52 5.78
N VAL A 431 -9.04 6.39 6.14
CA VAL A 431 -8.28 7.45 6.82
C VAL A 431 -8.16 8.68 5.93
N ASN A 432 -7.80 8.51 4.66
CA ASN A 432 -7.63 9.64 3.74
C ASN A 432 -8.96 10.33 3.42
N ALA A 433 -10.03 9.58 3.23
CA ALA A 433 -11.37 10.16 3.03
C ALA A 433 -11.78 11.05 4.21
N ARG A 434 -11.53 10.62 5.44
CA ARG A 434 -11.79 11.40 6.65
C ARG A 434 -10.89 12.64 6.73
N LYS A 435 -9.57 12.50 6.47
CA LYS A 435 -8.63 13.65 6.47
C LYS A 435 -9.04 14.70 5.44
N ALA A 436 -9.33 14.28 4.20
CA ALA A 436 -9.74 15.19 3.12
C ALA A 436 -11.03 15.93 3.46
N PHE A 437 -12.02 15.25 4.07
CA PHE A 437 -13.26 15.86 4.52
C PHE A 437 -13.03 16.91 5.62
N ILE A 438 -12.21 16.62 6.62
CA ILE A 438 -11.87 17.56 7.71
C ILE A 438 -11.17 18.80 7.14
N MET A 439 -10.19 18.62 6.24
CA MET A 439 -9.49 19.74 5.61
C MET A 439 -10.44 20.64 4.82
N ALA A 440 -11.37 20.06 4.05
CA ALA A 440 -12.34 20.82 3.28
C ALA A 440 -13.26 21.66 4.18
N ASN A 441 -13.70 21.12 5.32
CA ASN A 441 -14.60 21.84 6.23
C ASN A 441 -13.89 22.93 7.05
N ASN A 442 -12.63 22.73 7.42
CA ASN A 442 -11.86 23.77 8.10
C ASN A 442 -11.62 25.00 7.21
N ASP A 443 -11.47 24.83 5.91
CA ASP A 443 -11.37 25.95 4.96
C ASP A 443 -12.67 26.75 4.88
N TYR A 444 -13.85 26.10 4.96
CA TYR A 444 -15.14 26.80 5.00
C TYR A 444 -15.32 27.62 6.28
N ILE A 445 -14.94 27.08 7.43
CA ILE A 445 -15.03 27.79 8.71
C ILE A 445 -14.14 29.03 8.72
N ASN A 446 -12.91 28.91 8.18
CA ASN A 446 -11.98 30.04 8.08
C ASN A 446 -12.49 31.12 7.12
N LEU A 447 -13.10 30.75 5.98
CA LEU A 447 -13.68 31.70 5.04
C LEU A 447 -14.89 32.45 5.61
N GLU A 448 -15.75 31.82 6.40
CA GLU A 448 -16.86 32.47 7.09
C GLU A 448 -16.37 33.47 8.14
N ILE A 449 -15.30 33.14 8.89
CA ILE A 449 -14.71 34.05 9.88
C ILE A 449 -14.08 35.29 9.21
N PHE A 450 -13.44 35.12 8.04
CA PHE A 450 -12.86 36.25 7.28
C PHE A 450 -13.90 37.13 6.63
N ASN A 451 -15.09 36.62 6.32
CA ASN A 451 -16.19 37.41 5.76
C ASN A 451 -17.08 38.11 6.82
N LEU A 452 -16.82 37.84 8.10
CA LEU A 452 -17.52 38.46 9.24
C LEU A 452 -16.71 39.57 9.93
N ASN A 453 -15.48 39.84 9.46
CA ASN A 453 -14.63 40.97 9.86
C ASN A 453 -14.46 41.95 8.67
#